data_56f9fe0d6581133864b0100d03d06763
#
_entry.id   56f9fe0d6581133864b0100d03d06763
#
_cell.length_a   1.000
_cell.length_b   1.000
_cell.length_c   1.000
_cell.angle_alpha   90.00
_cell.angle_beta   90.00
_cell.angle_gamma   90.00
#
_symmetry.space_group_name_H-M   'P 1'
#
loop_
_entity.id
_entity.type
_entity.pdbx_description
1 polymer ?
#
loop_
_entity_poly.entity_id
_entity_poly.type
_entity_poly.pdbx_seq_one_letter_code
_entity_poly.pdbx_strand_id
1 'polypeptide(L)'
;LVLASMELKRNGSDPRPEIMIPLVASQRELLYLRETLEAEIKKTLNGFDLDIPIGTMIETPRAAITATRLADYADFFSFGTNDLTQLTWAFSRDDVESTFLPRYLDLELLPFNPFESLDQDGVGLFVKMASEAARSLRSDFKLGVCGEHGGDPKSIAFCESVGLDYVSASPYRVPVARLAAAQAALKS
;
A
#
# COMPACT_ATOMS: atom_id res chain seq x y z
N LEU A 1 17.84 -6.16 -7.08
CA LEU A 1 17.70 -5.75 -5.71
C LEU A 1 18.74 -6.45 -4.81
N VAL A 2 18.67 -7.79 -4.63
CA VAL A 2 19.52 -8.56 -3.68
C VAL A 2 21.00 -8.27 -3.85
N LEU A 3 21.54 -8.43 -5.07
CA LEU A 3 22.97 -8.19 -5.36
C LEU A 3 23.40 -6.75 -5.04
N ALA A 4 22.59 -5.75 -5.39
CA ALA A 4 22.88 -4.35 -5.10
C ALA A 4 22.90 -4.08 -3.59
N SER A 5 21.98 -4.67 -2.83
CA SER A 5 21.96 -4.57 -1.37
C SER A 5 23.18 -5.25 -0.72
N MET A 6 23.57 -6.42 -1.24
CA MET A 6 24.81 -7.08 -0.78
C MET A 6 26.06 -6.21 -1.01
N GLU A 7 26.14 -5.57 -2.17
CA GLU A 7 27.26 -4.67 -2.50
C GLU A 7 27.28 -3.45 -1.55
N LEU A 8 26.13 -2.81 -1.33
CA LEU A 8 26.02 -1.69 -0.39
C LEU A 8 26.43 -2.09 1.03
N LYS A 9 25.98 -3.26 1.51
CA LYS A 9 26.37 -3.77 2.84
C LYS A 9 27.86 -4.07 2.94
N ARG A 10 28.48 -4.64 1.90
CA ARG A 10 29.94 -4.84 1.84
C ARG A 10 30.72 -3.53 1.89
N ASN A 11 30.15 -2.46 1.35
CA ASN A 11 30.74 -1.11 1.35
C ASN A 11 30.45 -0.32 2.65
N GLY A 12 29.88 -0.97 3.68
CA GLY A 12 29.64 -0.38 5.00
C GLY A 12 28.34 0.42 5.12
N SER A 13 27.45 0.35 4.10
CA SER A 13 26.09 0.90 4.19
C SER A 13 25.14 -0.05 4.92
N ASP A 14 23.99 0.47 5.37
CA ASP A 14 22.90 -0.32 5.98
C ASP A 14 21.67 -0.37 5.03
N PRO A 15 21.71 -1.20 3.98
CA PRO A 15 20.59 -1.33 3.07
C PRO A 15 19.43 -2.07 3.76
N ARG A 16 18.21 -1.56 3.58
CA ARG A 16 16.98 -2.16 4.10
C ARG A 16 16.00 -2.44 2.96
N PRO A 17 16.31 -3.42 2.10
CA PRO A 17 15.44 -3.75 0.98
C PRO A 17 14.17 -4.45 1.45
N GLU A 18 13.06 -4.13 0.79
CA GLU A 18 11.78 -4.82 0.95
C GLU A 18 11.27 -5.20 -0.44
N ILE A 19 10.63 -6.35 -0.56
CA ILE A 19 9.99 -6.79 -1.80
C ILE A 19 8.48 -6.81 -1.60
N MET A 20 7.74 -6.14 -2.46
CA MET A 20 6.29 -6.09 -2.42
C MET A 20 5.70 -6.75 -3.66
N ILE A 21 4.85 -7.75 -3.46
CA ILE A 21 4.18 -8.49 -4.54
C ILE A 21 2.86 -7.78 -4.85
N PRO A 22 2.67 -7.27 -6.09
CA PRO A 22 1.45 -6.58 -6.49
C PRO A 22 0.32 -7.54 -6.88
N LEU A 23 -0.91 -7.03 -6.98
CA LEU A 23 -2.11 -7.67 -7.55
C LEU A 23 -2.49 -9.03 -6.97
N VAL A 24 -2.01 -9.36 -5.80
CA VAL A 24 -2.36 -10.61 -5.12
C VAL A 24 -3.81 -10.54 -4.63
N ALA A 25 -4.59 -11.55 -4.98
CA ALA A 25 -5.98 -11.67 -4.57
C ALA A 25 -6.28 -12.94 -3.75
N SER A 26 -5.34 -13.87 -3.62
CA SER A 26 -5.54 -15.10 -2.87
C SER A 26 -4.31 -15.51 -2.06
N GLN A 27 -4.57 -16.16 -0.92
CA GLN A 27 -3.55 -16.72 -0.04
C GLN A 27 -2.62 -17.72 -0.77
N ARG A 28 -3.18 -18.58 -1.63
CA ARG A 28 -2.40 -19.59 -2.37
C ARG A 28 -1.46 -18.95 -3.39
N GLU A 29 -1.91 -17.89 -4.02
CA GLU A 29 -1.11 -17.11 -4.94
C GLU A 29 0.08 -16.45 -4.22
N LEU A 30 -0.18 -15.78 -3.09
CA LEU A 30 0.85 -15.16 -2.28
C LEU A 30 1.88 -16.19 -1.78
N LEU A 31 1.42 -17.33 -1.27
CA LEU A 31 2.29 -18.40 -0.79
C LEU A 31 3.22 -18.90 -1.90
N TYR A 32 2.66 -19.22 -3.08
CA TYR A 32 3.45 -19.67 -4.22
C TYR A 32 4.54 -18.69 -4.65
N LEU A 33 4.15 -17.40 -4.73
CA LEU A 33 5.09 -16.33 -5.11
C LEU A 33 6.16 -16.10 -4.04
N ARG A 34 5.76 -16.12 -2.75
CA ARG A 34 6.68 -16.00 -1.63
C ARG A 34 7.72 -17.12 -1.61
N GLU A 35 7.30 -18.37 -1.69
CA GLU A 35 8.20 -19.52 -1.73
C GLU A 35 9.19 -19.43 -2.90
N THR A 36 8.72 -19.00 -4.06
CA THR A 36 9.56 -18.80 -5.25
C THR A 36 10.62 -17.70 -5.01
N LEU A 37 10.20 -16.57 -4.44
CA LEU A 37 11.10 -15.46 -4.11
C LEU A 37 12.12 -15.85 -3.03
N GLU A 38 11.68 -16.49 -1.96
CA GLU A 38 12.55 -16.94 -0.87
C GLU A 38 13.63 -17.90 -1.38
N ALA A 39 13.27 -18.83 -2.26
CA ALA A 39 14.24 -19.73 -2.88
C ALA A 39 15.28 -18.99 -3.72
N GLU A 40 14.88 -18.01 -4.51
CA GLU A 40 15.80 -17.23 -5.35
C GLU A 40 16.65 -16.25 -4.52
N ILE A 41 16.08 -15.62 -3.49
CA ILE A 41 16.80 -14.79 -2.52
C ILE A 41 17.88 -15.62 -1.82
N LYS A 42 17.50 -16.76 -1.28
CA LYS A 42 18.42 -17.67 -0.58
C LYS A 42 19.59 -18.10 -1.47
N LYS A 43 19.28 -18.49 -2.72
CA LYS A 43 20.29 -18.87 -3.73
C LYS A 43 21.22 -17.70 -4.04
N THR A 44 20.70 -16.49 -4.19
CA THR A 44 21.46 -15.30 -4.54
C THR A 44 22.34 -14.84 -3.37
N LEU A 45 21.80 -14.88 -2.15
CA LEU A 45 22.54 -14.53 -0.94
C LEU A 45 23.72 -15.50 -0.66
N ASN A 46 23.57 -16.78 -0.98
CA ASN A 46 24.60 -17.81 -0.79
C ASN A 46 25.30 -17.73 0.58
N GLY A 47 24.49 -17.60 1.64
CA GLY A 47 24.99 -17.48 3.02
C GLY A 47 25.35 -16.05 3.46
N PHE A 48 25.19 -15.05 2.60
CA PHE A 48 25.35 -13.65 3.00
C PHE A 48 24.19 -13.21 3.92
N ASP A 49 24.52 -12.58 5.05
CA ASP A 49 23.56 -12.12 6.03
C ASP A 49 22.89 -10.81 5.58
N LEU A 50 21.67 -10.91 5.10
CA LEU A 50 20.83 -9.78 4.72
C LEU A 50 19.35 -10.20 4.83
N ASP A 51 18.60 -9.48 5.65
CA ASP A 51 17.15 -9.65 5.77
C ASP A 51 16.41 -8.90 4.65
N ILE A 52 15.43 -9.56 4.02
CA ILE A 52 14.62 -9.00 2.93
C ILE A 52 13.16 -9.37 3.18
N PRO A 53 12.42 -8.52 3.89
CA PRO A 53 10.99 -8.72 4.10
C PRO A 53 10.21 -8.79 2.79
N ILE A 54 9.24 -9.71 2.72
CA ILE A 54 8.37 -9.90 1.57
C ILE A 54 6.94 -9.56 1.98
N GLY A 55 6.43 -8.45 1.48
CA GLY A 55 5.06 -8.01 1.68
C GLY A 55 4.20 -8.13 0.43
N THR A 56 2.96 -7.73 0.56
CA THR A 56 2.04 -7.69 -0.58
C THR A 56 1.26 -6.38 -0.64
N MET A 57 0.84 -6.03 -1.85
CA MET A 57 -0.06 -4.91 -2.06
C MET A 57 -1.51 -5.35 -1.85
N ILE A 58 -2.24 -4.60 -1.02
CA ILE A 58 -3.69 -4.75 -0.86
C ILE A 58 -4.33 -3.73 -1.79
N GLU A 59 -4.73 -4.19 -2.97
CA GLU A 59 -5.24 -3.31 -4.02
C GLU A 59 -6.44 -3.88 -4.77
N THR A 60 -6.94 -5.03 -4.31
CA THR A 60 -8.22 -5.58 -4.78
C THR A 60 -9.19 -5.69 -3.60
N PRO A 61 -10.51 -5.46 -3.81
CA PRO A 61 -11.50 -5.66 -2.75
C PRO A 61 -11.43 -7.06 -2.13
N ARG A 62 -11.15 -8.09 -2.95
CA ARG A 62 -10.98 -9.46 -2.46
C ARG A 62 -9.80 -9.60 -1.51
N ALA A 63 -8.65 -9.00 -1.82
CA ALA A 63 -7.48 -9.02 -0.94
C ALA A 63 -7.81 -8.34 0.41
N ALA A 64 -8.49 -7.19 0.37
CA ALA A 64 -8.89 -6.47 1.58
C ALA A 64 -9.82 -7.31 2.48
N ILE A 65 -10.85 -7.93 1.91
CA ILE A 65 -11.80 -8.78 2.64
C ILE A 65 -11.12 -10.04 3.24
N THR A 66 -10.09 -10.56 2.58
CA THR A 66 -9.37 -11.76 3.00
C THR A 66 -7.99 -11.47 3.62
N ALA A 67 -7.76 -10.24 4.06
CA ALA A 67 -6.46 -9.76 4.54
C ALA A 67 -5.87 -10.60 5.69
N THR A 68 -6.70 -11.11 6.60
CA THR A 68 -6.26 -12.04 7.66
C THR A 68 -5.49 -13.23 7.10
N ARG A 69 -5.97 -13.82 6.00
CA ARG A 69 -5.33 -14.97 5.35
C ARG A 69 -4.05 -14.60 4.60
N LEU A 70 -3.98 -13.37 4.09
CA LEU A 70 -2.78 -12.87 3.41
C LEU A 70 -1.69 -12.49 4.43
N ALA A 71 -2.08 -11.98 5.60
CA ALA A 71 -1.16 -11.59 6.65
C ALA A 71 -0.34 -12.77 7.23
N ASP A 72 -0.83 -14.02 7.11
CA ASP A 72 -0.08 -15.23 7.47
C ASP A 72 1.18 -15.41 6.59
N TYR A 73 1.20 -14.83 5.38
CA TYR A 73 2.26 -15.02 4.38
C TYR A 73 2.88 -13.70 3.91
N ALA A 74 2.62 -12.60 4.60
CA ALA A 74 3.23 -11.31 4.30
C ALA A 74 3.92 -10.72 5.53
N ASP A 75 5.03 -10.05 5.33
CA ASP A 75 5.74 -9.36 6.41
C ASP A 75 5.17 -7.95 6.61
N PHE A 76 4.56 -7.37 5.57
CA PHE A 76 3.91 -6.07 5.60
C PHE A 76 2.83 -5.97 4.51
N PHE A 77 1.93 -5.00 4.65
CA PHE A 77 1.00 -4.59 3.59
C PHE A 77 1.27 -3.15 3.13
N SER A 78 1.05 -2.92 1.84
CA SER A 78 0.92 -1.58 1.30
C SER A 78 -0.40 -1.49 0.53
N PHE A 79 -1.21 -0.48 0.80
CA PHE A 79 -2.48 -0.29 0.11
C PHE A 79 -2.25 0.39 -1.24
N GLY A 80 -2.52 -0.32 -2.34
CA GLY A 80 -2.50 0.21 -3.70
C GLY A 80 -3.84 0.89 -4.01
N THR A 81 -3.99 2.10 -3.51
CA THR A 81 -5.29 2.79 -3.52
C THR A 81 -5.76 3.20 -4.91
N ASN A 82 -4.89 3.28 -5.92
CA ASN A 82 -5.32 3.52 -7.29
C ASN A 82 -6.17 2.35 -7.82
N ASP A 83 -5.63 1.12 -7.76
CA ASP A 83 -6.34 -0.06 -8.23
C ASP A 83 -7.52 -0.42 -7.33
N LEU A 84 -7.36 -0.26 -6.01
CA LEU A 84 -8.47 -0.47 -5.08
C LEU A 84 -9.64 0.48 -5.37
N THR A 85 -9.38 1.74 -5.73
CA THR A 85 -10.40 2.70 -6.14
C THR A 85 -11.06 2.26 -7.44
N GLN A 86 -10.28 1.94 -8.47
CA GLN A 86 -10.81 1.47 -9.76
C GLN A 86 -11.74 0.27 -9.59
N LEU A 87 -11.32 -0.73 -8.83
CA LEU A 87 -12.09 -1.96 -8.63
C LEU A 87 -13.30 -1.76 -7.72
N THR A 88 -13.23 -0.87 -6.75
CA THR A 88 -14.35 -0.58 -5.84
C THR A 88 -15.46 0.18 -6.56
N TRP A 89 -15.11 1.17 -7.36
CA TRP A 89 -16.04 1.98 -8.15
C TRP A 89 -16.41 1.33 -9.48
N ALA A 90 -15.74 0.26 -9.89
CA ALA A 90 -15.79 -0.30 -11.25
C ALA A 90 -15.49 0.76 -12.32
N PHE A 91 -14.57 1.66 -12.02
CA PHE A 91 -14.12 2.74 -12.91
C PHE A 91 -12.75 2.40 -13.49
N SER A 92 -12.60 2.54 -14.81
CA SER A 92 -11.30 2.68 -15.44
C SER A 92 -10.91 4.15 -15.38
N ARG A 93 -9.84 4.49 -14.68
CA ARG A 93 -9.41 5.88 -14.46
C ARG A 93 -9.33 6.66 -15.75
N ASP A 94 -8.59 6.12 -16.73
CA ASP A 94 -8.35 6.78 -18.00
C ASP A 94 -9.64 7.03 -18.80
N ASP A 95 -10.59 6.10 -18.70
CA ASP A 95 -11.88 6.22 -19.38
C ASP A 95 -12.79 7.24 -18.71
N VAL A 96 -12.95 7.18 -17.39
CA VAL A 96 -13.93 8.01 -16.69
C VAL A 96 -13.46 9.47 -16.58
N GLU A 97 -12.18 9.73 -16.39
CA GLU A 97 -11.63 11.09 -16.31
C GLU A 97 -11.80 11.84 -17.63
N SER A 98 -11.74 11.12 -18.76
CA SER A 98 -11.92 11.70 -20.09
C SER A 98 -13.39 11.76 -20.55
N THR A 99 -14.32 11.12 -19.84
CA THR A 99 -15.72 10.97 -20.26
C THR A 99 -16.69 11.62 -19.28
N PHE A 100 -17.23 10.86 -18.32
CA PHE A 100 -18.36 11.32 -17.50
C PHE A 100 -17.97 11.88 -16.13
N LEU A 101 -16.79 11.60 -15.61
CA LEU A 101 -16.37 12.04 -14.26
C LEU A 101 -16.43 13.57 -14.08
N PRO A 102 -15.97 14.40 -15.05
CA PRO A 102 -16.13 15.86 -14.93
C PRO A 102 -17.61 16.26 -14.77
N ARG A 103 -18.51 15.62 -15.52
CA ARG A 103 -19.93 15.91 -15.43
C ARG A 103 -20.55 15.48 -14.09
N TYR A 104 -20.06 14.38 -13.50
CA TYR A 104 -20.49 13.92 -12.17
C TYR A 104 -20.09 14.92 -11.08
N LEU A 105 -18.89 15.49 -11.19
CA LEU A 105 -18.40 16.53 -10.28
C LEU A 105 -19.21 17.84 -10.44
N ASP A 106 -19.46 18.28 -11.68
CA ASP A 106 -20.27 19.48 -11.96
C ASP A 106 -21.70 19.38 -11.44
N LEU A 107 -22.28 18.18 -11.45
CA LEU A 107 -23.62 17.88 -10.94
C LEU A 107 -23.64 17.56 -9.44
N GLU A 108 -22.49 17.62 -8.77
CA GLU A 108 -22.34 17.25 -7.35
C GLU A 108 -22.81 15.82 -7.02
N LEU A 109 -22.81 14.92 -8.03
CA LEU A 109 -23.10 13.49 -7.81
C LEU A 109 -21.94 12.80 -7.08
N LEU A 110 -20.73 13.31 -7.26
CA LEU A 110 -19.55 12.98 -6.46
C LEU A 110 -19.01 14.26 -5.82
N PRO A 111 -18.69 14.24 -4.52
CA PRO A 111 -18.20 15.43 -3.83
C PRO A 111 -16.75 15.79 -4.19
N PHE A 112 -16.02 14.87 -4.80
CA PHE A 112 -14.63 15.02 -5.23
C PHE A 112 -14.25 13.91 -6.22
N ASN A 113 -13.12 14.08 -6.89
CA ASN A 113 -12.51 13.03 -7.72
C ASN A 113 -11.93 11.92 -6.83
N PRO A 114 -12.44 10.67 -6.89
CA PRO A 114 -11.98 9.57 -6.04
C PRO A 114 -10.57 9.08 -6.38
N PHE A 115 -9.98 9.54 -7.48
CA PHE A 115 -8.58 9.27 -7.85
C PHE A 115 -7.59 10.31 -7.31
N GLU A 116 -8.08 11.46 -6.83
CA GLU A 116 -7.27 12.52 -6.23
C GLU A 116 -7.32 12.50 -4.71
N SER A 117 -8.51 12.28 -4.14
CA SER A 117 -8.72 12.17 -2.70
C SER A 117 -9.44 10.86 -2.38
N LEU A 118 -9.01 10.19 -1.32
CA LEU A 118 -9.51 8.85 -0.97
C LEU A 118 -11.01 8.90 -0.63
N ASP A 119 -11.77 8.04 -1.27
CA ASP A 119 -13.13 7.71 -0.88
C ASP A 119 -13.12 6.95 0.45
N GLN A 120 -13.34 7.68 1.55
CA GLN A 120 -13.27 7.11 2.89
C GLN A 120 -14.43 6.16 3.20
N ASP A 121 -15.61 6.39 2.57
CA ASP A 121 -16.82 5.61 2.83
C ASP A 121 -16.84 4.27 2.10
N GLY A 122 -16.12 4.13 1.00
CA GLY A 122 -16.00 2.90 0.23
C GLY A 122 -14.60 2.31 0.33
N VAL A 123 -13.65 2.90 -0.37
CA VAL A 123 -12.24 2.43 -0.40
C VAL A 123 -11.60 2.46 0.98
N GLY A 124 -11.86 3.50 1.76
CA GLY A 124 -11.36 3.65 3.12
C GLY A 124 -11.83 2.53 4.05
N LEU A 125 -13.05 2.02 3.88
CA LEU A 125 -13.52 0.87 4.66
C LEU A 125 -12.70 -0.39 4.38
N PHE A 126 -12.30 -0.64 3.14
CA PHE A 126 -11.41 -1.76 2.81
C PHE A 126 -10.03 -1.59 3.45
N VAL A 127 -9.47 -0.37 3.43
CA VAL A 127 -8.19 -0.06 4.08
C VAL A 127 -8.29 -0.32 5.58
N LYS A 128 -9.31 0.22 6.23
CA LYS A 128 -9.55 0.03 7.66
C LYS A 128 -9.71 -1.44 8.04
N MET A 129 -10.58 -2.16 7.35
CA MET A 129 -10.85 -3.58 7.61
C MET A 129 -9.59 -4.44 7.46
N ALA A 130 -8.80 -4.22 6.41
CA ALA A 130 -7.58 -4.97 6.18
C ALA A 130 -6.49 -4.62 7.20
N SER A 131 -6.40 -3.36 7.63
CA SER A 131 -5.48 -2.91 8.69
C SER A 131 -5.81 -3.55 10.03
N GLU A 132 -7.07 -3.53 10.44
CA GLU A 132 -7.55 -4.16 11.67
C GLU A 132 -7.31 -5.68 11.65
N ALA A 133 -7.57 -6.33 10.50
CA ALA A 133 -7.35 -7.76 10.32
C ALA A 133 -5.87 -8.13 10.49
N ALA A 134 -4.96 -7.39 9.88
CA ALA A 134 -3.52 -7.62 9.99
C ALA A 134 -3.00 -7.38 11.43
N ARG A 135 -3.42 -6.28 12.05
CA ARG A 135 -3.04 -5.90 13.42
C ARG A 135 -3.61 -6.86 14.49
N SER A 136 -4.74 -7.50 14.22
CA SER A 136 -5.27 -8.51 15.12
C SER A 136 -4.41 -9.78 15.20
N LEU A 137 -3.63 -10.09 14.17
CA LEU A 137 -2.67 -11.19 14.16
C LEU A 137 -1.31 -10.80 14.74
N ARG A 138 -0.82 -9.64 14.37
CA ARG A 138 0.45 -9.07 14.86
C ARG A 138 0.28 -7.58 15.08
N SER A 139 0.35 -7.13 16.32
CA SER A 139 0.13 -5.71 16.69
C SER A 139 1.12 -4.73 16.03
N ASP A 140 2.30 -5.22 15.68
CA ASP A 140 3.39 -4.51 15.00
C ASP A 140 3.43 -4.73 13.48
N PHE A 141 2.36 -5.29 12.90
CA PHE A 141 2.30 -5.54 11.45
C PHE A 141 2.43 -4.22 10.69
N LYS A 142 3.46 -4.10 9.86
CA LYS A 142 3.76 -2.87 9.12
C LYS A 142 2.73 -2.63 8.03
N LEU A 143 2.14 -1.45 8.03
CA LEU A 143 1.07 -1.02 7.12
C LEU A 143 1.43 0.30 6.47
N GLY A 144 1.24 0.39 5.17
CA GLY A 144 1.47 1.64 4.46
C GLY A 144 0.52 1.84 3.29
N VAL A 145 0.60 3.00 2.67
CA VAL A 145 -0.15 3.32 1.46
C VAL A 145 0.79 3.76 0.35
N CYS A 146 0.49 3.32 -0.86
CA CYS A 146 1.08 3.80 -2.09
C CYS A 146 -0.03 4.17 -3.09
N GLY A 147 0.28 5.02 -4.03
CA GLY A 147 -0.68 5.59 -4.96
C GLY A 147 -0.82 7.11 -4.79
N GLU A 148 -1.66 7.73 -5.59
CA GLU A 148 -1.82 9.19 -5.62
C GLU A 148 -2.30 9.76 -4.28
N HIS A 149 -3.11 9.01 -3.55
CA HIS A 149 -3.67 9.39 -2.25
C HIS A 149 -2.60 9.61 -1.16
N GLY A 150 -1.42 9.00 -1.28
CA GLY A 150 -0.29 9.24 -0.40
C GLY A 150 0.28 10.67 -0.45
N GLY A 151 -0.13 11.47 -1.43
CA GLY A 151 0.19 12.89 -1.57
C GLY A 151 -0.94 13.85 -1.24
N ASP A 152 -2.14 13.35 -0.92
CA ASP A 152 -3.32 14.17 -0.59
C ASP A 152 -3.48 14.34 0.93
N PRO A 153 -3.55 15.59 1.45
CA PRO A 153 -3.65 15.84 2.89
C PRO A 153 -4.85 15.19 3.60
N LYS A 154 -6.01 15.11 2.94
CA LYS A 154 -7.21 14.48 3.52
C LYS A 154 -7.04 12.97 3.63
N SER A 155 -6.49 12.36 2.59
CA SER A 155 -6.18 10.93 2.55
C SER A 155 -5.11 10.57 3.59
N ILE A 156 -4.08 11.39 3.77
CA ILE A 156 -3.03 11.21 4.79
C ILE A 156 -3.63 11.28 6.19
N ALA A 157 -4.53 12.23 6.46
CA ALA A 157 -5.20 12.32 7.75
C ALA A 157 -6.06 11.07 8.05
N PHE A 158 -6.71 10.52 7.03
CA PHE A 158 -7.41 9.24 7.15
C PHE A 158 -6.43 8.08 7.44
N CYS A 159 -5.30 7.99 6.71
CA CYS A 159 -4.28 6.97 6.93
C CYS A 159 -3.77 6.99 8.39
N GLU A 160 -3.52 8.15 8.96
CA GLU A 160 -3.17 8.31 10.36
C GLU A 160 -4.28 7.77 11.29
N SER A 161 -5.53 8.13 11.01
CA SER A 161 -6.68 7.72 11.84
C SER A 161 -6.92 6.21 11.88
N VAL A 162 -6.49 5.47 10.86
CA VAL A 162 -6.57 4.01 10.79
C VAL A 162 -5.25 3.31 11.17
N GLY A 163 -4.26 4.08 11.62
CA GLY A 163 -3.01 3.57 12.17
C GLY A 163 -2.03 3.03 11.15
N LEU A 164 -1.93 3.63 9.95
CA LEU A 164 -0.88 3.27 9.00
C LEU A 164 0.48 3.83 9.45
N ASP A 165 1.54 3.08 9.20
CA ASP A 165 2.90 3.44 9.64
C ASP A 165 3.60 4.38 8.66
N TYR A 166 3.23 4.35 7.37
CA TYR A 166 3.86 5.20 6.36
C TYR A 166 2.95 5.51 5.17
N VAL A 167 3.25 6.61 4.51
CA VAL A 167 2.69 6.97 3.21
C VAL A 167 3.82 7.13 2.20
N SER A 168 3.61 6.63 0.98
CA SER A 168 4.48 6.92 -0.17
C SER A 168 3.87 8.03 -1.01
N ALA A 169 4.67 8.99 -1.39
CA ALA A 169 4.26 10.09 -2.26
C ALA A 169 5.27 10.31 -3.37
N SER A 170 4.83 10.85 -4.51
CA SER A 170 5.75 11.26 -5.57
C SER A 170 6.73 12.33 -5.03
N PRO A 171 7.95 12.42 -5.56
CA PRO A 171 8.99 13.32 -5.02
C PRO A 171 8.51 14.76 -4.83
N TYR A 172 7.72 15.29 -5.77
CA TYR A 172 7.20 16.66 -5.70
C TYR A 172 6.13 16.86 -4.61
N ARG A 173 5.45 15.79 -4.18
CA ARG A 173 4.43 15.82 -3.12
C ARG A 173 4.99 15.53 -1.74
N VAL A 174 6.22 15.05 -1.61
CA VAL A 174 6.85 14.72 -0.31
C VAL A 174 6.79 15.87 0.71
N PRO A 175 7.10 17.14 0.35
CA PRO A 175 7.00 18.23 1.32
C PRO A 175 5.58 18.42 1.87
N VAL A 176 4.56 18.33 1.01
CA VAL A 176 3.14 18.43 1.39
C VAL A 176 2.73 17.24 2.24
N ALA A 177 3.13 16.02 1.84
CA ALA A 177 2.82 14.80 2.58
C ALA A 177 3.41 14.82 4.00
N ARG A 178 4.66 15.28 4.15
CA ARG A 178 5.29 15.42 5.48
C ARG A 178 4.57 16.42 6.36
N LEU A 179 4.16 17.56 5.81
CA LEU A 179 3.40 18.56 6.55
C LEU A 179 2.03 18.01 6.97
N ALA A 180 1.31 17.35 6.04
CA ALA A 180 0.01 16.76 6.31
C ALA A 180 0.09 15.66 7.39
N ALA A 181 1.09 14.79 7.32
CA ALA A 181 1.32 13.75 8.33
C ALA A 181 1.59 14.35 9.71
N ALA A 182 2.44 15.39 9.80
CA ALA A 182 2.69 16.09 11.05
C ALA A 182 1.43 16.77 11.62
N GLN A 183 0.61 17.37 10.76
CA GLN A 183 -0.67 17.97 11.18
C GLN A 183 -1.69 16.92 11.64
N ALA A 184 -1.72 15.75 11.00
CA ALA A 184 -2.60 14.65 11.43
C ALA A 184 -2.18 14.11 12.79
N ALA A 185 -0.88 13.84 12.99
CA ALA A 185 -0.33 13.36 14.27
C ALA A 185 -0.52 14.32 15.45
N LEU A 186 -0.66 15.65 15.19
CA LEU A 186 -0.96 16.62 16.25
C LEU A 186 -2.45 16.68 16.64
N LYS A 187 -3.32 16.03 15.86
CA LYS A 187 -4.77 15.99 16.09
C LYS A 187 -5.25 14.66 16.66
N SER A 188 -4.44 13.62 16.55
CA SER A 188 -4.63 12.31 17.16
C SER A 188 -4.16 12.32 18.63
#